data_b5b0e5f06470111209d3fd2e6e0dff78
#
_entry.id   b5b0e5f06470111209d3fd2e6e0dff78
#
_cell.length_a   1.000
_cell.length_b   1.000
_cell.length_c   1.000
_cell.angle_alpha   90.00
_cell.angle_beta   90.00
_cell.angle_gamma   90.00
#
_symmetry.space_group_name_H-M   'P 1'
#
loop_
_entity.id
_entity.type
_entity.pdbx_description
1 polymer ?
#
loop_
_entity_poly.entity_id
_entity_poly.type
_entity_poly.pdbx_seq_one_letter_code
_entity_poly.pdbx_strand_id
1 'polypeptide(L)'
;MDNTVIKIQDAVVSYREDVALQGVSLEVSQGEFVGIIGPNGAGKTTLLTVINGLGRLVHGQARVLGMPVNVRNGGYLRKRIGYVAQVENIDPRLPISVRETVMVGRYGRLGLLHRPTQAHWEDVDRALDMVGMTGLAQRPIGHLSGGEYQRAAIARALVQQPEIFLLDEPTASIDLQAQQEILSLLQLIHREYHTTTLFVTHDLRTLPSICQRLILMKEGKIWQQGSPRAMLREEVLSQLYGAPVSIPAKVEMFS
;
A
#
# COMPACT_ATOMS: atom_id res chain seq x y z
N MET A 1 7.88 -11.27 -23.02
CA MET A 1 7.16 -12.07 -22.01
C MET A 1 6.26 -11.12 -21.26
N ASP A 2 5.01 -11.49 -21.04
CA ASP A 2 4.05 -10.65 -20.29
C ASP A 2 4.52 -10.57 -18.82
N ASN A 3 4.99 -9.37 -18.42
CA ASN A 3 5.54 -9.11 -17.08
C ASN A 3 4.45 -8.61 -16.11
N THR A 4 3.18 -8.85 -16.44
CA THR A 4 2.03 -8.37 -15.68
C THR A 4 1.83 -9.20 -14.42
N VAL A 5 1.95 -8.58 -13.25
CA VAL A 5 1.75 -9.24 -11.94
C VAL A 5 0.37 -8.96 -11.33
N ILE A 6 -0.30 -7.90 -11.76
CA ILE A 6 -1.69 -7.59 -11.38
C ILE A 6 -2.47 -7.36 -12.66
N LYS A 7 -3.56 -8.09 -12.84
CA LYS A 7 -4.51 -7.95 -13.95
C LYS A 7 -5.92 -7.98 -13.41
N ILE A 8 -6.64 -6.90 -13.60
CA ILE A 8 -8.04 -6.73 -13.22
C ILE A 8 -8.82 -6.41 -14.48
N GLN A 9 -9.97 -7.04 -14.66
CA GLN A 9 -10.85 -6.84 -15.82
C GLN A 9 -12.29 -6.67 -15.35
N ASP A 10 -12.87 -5.52 -15.67
CA ASP A 10 -14.26 -5.13 -15.42
C ASP A 10 -14.73 -5.38 -13.98
N ALA A 11 -13.84 -5.09 -13.01
CA ALA A 11 -14.09 -5.34 -11.60
C ALA A 11 -15.20 -4.46 -11.05
N VAL A 12 -16.25 -5.08 -10.53
CA VAL A 12 -17.34 -4.43 -9.79
C VAL A 12 -17.32 -4.95 -8.35
N VAL A 13 -17.31 -4.02 -7.41
CA VAL A 13 -17.40 -4.31 -5.97
C VAL A 13 -18.53 -3.50 -5.38
N SER A 14 -19.42 -4.15 -4.62
CA SER A 14 -20.50 -3.48 -3.91
C SER A 14 -20.48 -3.88 -2.44
N TYR A 15 -20.74 -2.90 -1.57
CA TYR A 15 -20.96 -3.08 -0.14
C TYR A 15 -22.40 -2.68 0.19
N ARG A 16 -23.26 -3.65 0.43
CA ARG A 16 -24.71 -3.46 0.59
C ARG A 16 -25.30 -2.81 -0.68
N GLU A 17 -25.74 -1.55 -0.59
CA GLU A 17 -26.35 -0.78 -1.68
C GLU A 17 -25.34 0.11 -2.42
N ASP A 18 -24.14 0.33 -1.85
CA ASP A 18 -23.12 1.22 -2.40
C ASP A 18 -22.17 0.47 -3.33
N VAL A 19 -22.03 0.94 -4.56
CA VAL A 19 -21.07 0.40 -5.53
C VAL A 19 -19.75 1.12 -5.38
N ALA A 20 -18.76 0.43 -4.81
CA ALA A 20 -17.44 0.99 -4.52
C ALA A 20 -16.47 0.93 -5.72
N LEU A 21 -16.60 -0.08 -6.60
CA LEU A 21 -15.90 -0.13 -7.90
C LEU A 21 -16.89 -0.43 -9.02
N GLN A 22 -16.75 0.28 -10.14
CA GLN A 22 -17.69 0.28 -11.26
C GLN A 22 -16.99 -0.07 -12.58
N GLY A 23 -16.65 -1.35 -12.79
CA GLY A 23 -16.03 -1.82 -14.02
C GLY A 23 -14.57 -1.41 -14.16
N VAL A 24 -13.79 -1.54 -13.09
CA VAL A 24 -12.36 -1.18 -13.07
C VAL A 24 -11.55 -2.23 -13.81
N SER A 25 -10.75 -1.77 -14.79
CA SER A 25 -9.75 -2.59 -15.49
C SER A 25 -8.36 -1.99 -15.29
N LEU A 26 -7.39 -2.82 -14.88
CA LEU A 26 -6.04 -2.40 -14.52
C LEU A 26 -5.04 -3.51 -14.79
N GLU A 27 -3.90 -3.15 -15.36
CA GLU A 27 -2.72 -4.03 -15.43
C GLU A 27 -1.53 -3.32 -14.78
N VAL A 28 -0.73 -4.07 -14.00
CA VAL A 28 0.50 -3.57 -13.35
C VAL A 28 1.61 -4.55 -13.62
N SER A 29 2.75 -4.02 -14.08
CA SER A 29 3.95 -4.80 -14.38
C SER A 29 4.78 -5.06 -13.13
N GLN A 30 5.57 -6.13 -13.15
CA GLN A 30 6.51 -6.44 -12.08
C GLN A 30 7.51 -5.29 -11.88
N GLY A 31 7.77 -4.92 -10.62
CA GLY A 31 8.70 -3.87 -10.26
C GLY A 31 8.19 -2.45 -10.56
N GLU A 32 6.96 -2.28 -11.01
CA GLU A 32 6.37 -0.97 -11.26
C GLU A 32 5.99 -0.28 -9.94
N PHE A 33 6.26 1.03 -9.82
CA PHE A 33 5.75 1.89 -8.76
C PHE A 33 4.59 2.74 -9.28
N VAL A 34 3.39 2.41 -8.83
CA VAL A 34 2.13 3.05 -9.28
C VAL A 34 1.54 3.89 -8.17
N GLY A 35 1.31 5.17 -8.43
CA GLY A 35 0.53 6.05 -7.57
C GLY A 35 -0.96 5.98 -7.91
N ILE A 36 -1.81 5.94 -6.90
CA ILE A 36 -3.27 5.97 -7.05
C ILE A 36 -3.80 7.17 -6.29
N ILE A 37 -4.43 8.10 -7.01
CA ILE A 37 -4.91 9.37 -6.48
C ILE A 37 -6.40 9.51 -6.76
N GLY A 38 -7.10 10.21 -5.90
CA GLY A 38 -8.51 10.57 -6.08
C GLY A 38 -9.15 11.04 -4.78
N PRO A 39 -10.34 11.63 -4.85
CA PRO A 39 -11.08 12.08 -3.68
C PRO A 39 -11.43 10.92 -2.74
N ASN A 40 -11.83 11.26 -1.51
CA ASN A 40 -12.35 10.28 -0.57
C ASN A 40 -13.60 9.61 -1.16
N GLY A 41 -13.74 8.31 -0.95
CA GLY A 41 -14.82 7.52 -1.55
C GLY A 41 -14.62 7.12 -3.02
N ALA A 42 -13.49 7.49 -3.66
CA ALA A 42 -13.23 7.13 -5.07
C ALA A 42 -12.98 5.63 -5.32
N GLY A 43 -12.93 4.79 -4.27
CA GLY A 43 -12.71 3.35 -4.40
C GLY A 43 -11.25 2.90 -4.29
N LYS A 44 -10.31 3.78 -3.91
CA LYS A 44 -8.87 3.48 -3.83
C LYS A 44 -8.54 2.30 -2.91
N THR A 45 -8.98 2.36 -1.65
CA THR A 45 -8.83 1.26 -0.67
C THR A 45 -9.51 -0.02 -1.15
N THR A 46 -10.71 0.09 -1.75
CA THR A 46 -11.43 -1.06 -2.30
C THR A 46 -10.62 -1.74 -3.41
N LEU A 47 -9.96 -0.98 -4.29
CA LEU A 47 -9.07 -1.53 -5.30
C LEU A 47 -7.92 -2.32 -4.69
N LEU A 48 -7.27 -1.79 -3.63
CA LEU A 48 -6.22 -2.51 -2.91
C LEU A 48 -6.75 -3.79 -2.25
N THR A 49 -7.99 -3.75 -1.68
CA THR A 49 -8.59 -4.95 -1.07
C THR A 49 -8.95 -6.03 -2.09
N VAL A 50 -9.31 -5.67 -3.32
CA VAL A 50 -9.45 -6.63 -4.42
C VAL A 50 -8.11 -7.31 -4.70
N ILE A 51 -7.03 -6.55 -4.83
CA ILE A 51 -5.70 -7.08 -5.16
C ILE A 51 -5.19 -8.05 -4.07
N ASN A 52 -5.40 -7.75 -2.78
CA ASN A 52 -4.97 -8.62 -1.69
C ASN A 52 -5.94 -9.78 -1.37
N GLY A 53 -7.04 -9.88 -2.12
CA GLY A 53 -8.03 -10.95 -1.99
C GLY A 53 -8.92 -10.84 -0.75
N LEU A 54 -9.07 -9.66 -0.15
CA LEU A 54 -10.06 -9.35 0.88
C LEU A 54 -11.35 -8.79 0.27
N GLY A 55 -11.24 -8.02 -0.83
CA GLY A 55 -12.38 -7.50 -1.57
C GLY A 55 -13.05 -8.59 -2.40
N ARG A 56 -14.38 -8.66 -2.31
CA ARG A 56 -15.19 -9.62 -3.09
C ARG A 56 -15.71 -8.96 -4.35
N LEU A 57 -15.35 -9.51 -5.49
CA LEU A 57 -15.93 -9.12 -6.78
C LEU A 57 -17.37 -9.58 -6.90
N VAL A 58 -18.26 -8.68 -7.32
CA VAL A 58 -19.63 -8.98 -7.75
C VAL A 58 -19.63 -9.33 -9.24
N HIS A 59 -18.80 -8.64 -10.03
CA HIS A 59 -18.60 -8.90 -11.46
C HIS A 59 -17.15 -8.68 -11.85
N GLY A 60 -16.73 -9.21 -12.99
CA GLY A 60 -15.38 -9.12 -13.50
C GLY A 60 -14.44 -10.17 -12.91
N GLN A 61 -13.15 -10.01 -13.17
CA GLN A 61 -12.13 -10.93 -12.67
C GLN A 61 -10.84 -10.19 -12.30
N ALA A 62 -10.10 -10.79 -11.37
CA ALA A 62 -8.77 -10.32 -10.99
C ALA A 62 -7.80 -11.50 -10.94
N ARG A 63 -6.60 -11.29 -11.44
CA ARG A 63 -5.45 -12.19 -11.32
C ARG A 63 -4.28 -11.43 -10.73
N VAL A 64 -3.63 -12.03 -9.74
CA VAL A 64 -2.46 -11.46 -9.07
C VAL A 64 -1.39 -12.53 -8.98
N LEU A 65 -0.17 -12.20 -9.38
CA LEU A 65 0.96 -13.14 -9.45
C LEU A 65 0.59 -14.41 -10.26
N GLY A 66 -0.14 -14.23 -11.37
CA GLY A 66 -0.61 -15.31 -12.24
C GLY A 66 -1.82 -16.10 -11.70
N MET A 67 -2.26 -15.86 -10.46
CA MET A 67 -3.34 -16.61 -9.81
C MET A 67 -4.66 -15.84 -9.80
N PRO A 68 -5.81 -16.50 -10.01
CA PRO A 68 -7.10 -15.82 -9.84
C PRO A 68 -7.33 -15.43 -8.37
N VAL A 69 -7.83 -14.22 -8.15
CA VAL A 69 -8.20 -13.73 -6.83
C VAL A 69 -9.56 -14.30 -6.46
N ASN A 70 -9.58 -15.20 -5.49
CA ASN A 70 -10.80 -15.84 -4.97
C ASN A 70 -10.55 -16.34 -3.54
N VAL A 71 -11.59 -16.88 -2.89
CA VAL A 71 -11.52 -17.39 -1.51
C VAL A 71 -10.44 -18.47 -1.35
N ARG A 72 -10.24 -19.34 -2.34
CA ARG A 72 -9.25 -20.44 -2.26
C ARG A 72 -7.82 -19.91 -2.29
N ASN A 73 -7.54 -18.93 -3.14
CA ASN A 73 -6.20 -18.41 -3.38
C ASN A 73 -5.84 -17.21 -2.48
N GLY A 74 -6.84 -16.53 -1.90
CA GLY A 74 -6.63 -15.31 -1.11
C GLY A 74 -5.65 -15.47 0.04
N GLY A 75 -5.68 -16.60 0.75
CA GLY A 75 -4.73 -16.91 1.81
C GLY A 75 -3.29 -17.02 1.31
N TYR A 76 -3.07 -17.63 0.15
CA TYR A 76 -1.75 -17.74 -0.48
C TYR A 76 -1.26 -16.39 -0.99
N LEU A 77 -2.11 -15.62 -1.65
CA LEU A 77 -1.77 -14.28 -2.15
C LEU A 77 -1.34 -13.35 -1.02
N ARG A 78 -2.08 -13.32 0.10
CA ARG A 78 -1.72 -12.49 1.25
C ARG A 78 -0.37 -12.81 1.89
N LYS A 79 0.20 -13.99 1.67
CA LYS A 79 1.57 -14.33 2.10
C LYS A 79 2.65 -13.67 1.23
N ARG A 80 2.30 -13.25 0.01
CA ARG A 80 3.20 -12.65 -0.98
C ARG A 80 2.93 -11.15 -1.19
N ILE A 81 1.91 -10.62 -0.53
CA ILE A 81 1.49 -9.20 -0.61
C ILE A 81 1.66 -8.57 0.77
N GLY A 82 2.54 -7.59 0.86
CA GLY A 82 2.63 -6.71 2.03
C GLY A 82 1.55 -5.63 1.93
N TYR A 83 0.72 -5.51 2.96
CA TYR A 83 -0.31 -4.49 3.02
C TYR A 83 -0.12 -3.59 4.24
N VAL A 84 0.07 -2.32 4.00
CA VAL A 84 0.09 -1.27 5.02
C VAL A 84 -1.21 -0.49 4.89
N ALA A 85 -2.12 -0.73 5.82
CA ALA A 85 -3.40 -0.03 5.89
C ALA A 85 -3.22 1.39 6.46
N GLN A 86 -4.19 2.24 6.18
CA GLN A 86 -4.30 3.54 6.85
C GLN A 86 -4.31 3.34 8.37
N VAL A 87 -3.55 4.18 9.09
CA VAL A 87 -3.40 4.05 10.55
C VAL A 87 -4.73 4.33 11.24
N GLU A 88 -5.19 3.35 12.01
CA GLU A 88 -6.29 3.51 12.97
C GLU A 88 -5.74 3.70 14.38
N ASN A 89 -6.55 4.26 15.26
CA ASN A 89 -6.18 4.43 16.67
C ASN A 89 -5.86 3.08 17.33
N ILE A 90 -4.66 2.97 17.89
CA ILE A 90 -4.23 1.78 18.62
C ILE A 90 -4.52 2.00 20.10
N ASP A 91 -5.02 0.96 20.75
CA ASP A 91 -5.16 0.99 22.20
C ASP A 91 -3.77 1.10 22.86
N PRO A 92 -3.48 2.21 23.58
CA PRO A 92 -2.18 2.38 24.23
C PRO A 92 -1.85 1.30 25.27
N ARG A 93 -2.86 0.55 25.72
CA ARG A 93 -2.72 -0.50 26.73
C ARG A 93 -2.33 -1.86 26.15
N LEU A 94 -2.17 -1.99 24.83
CA LEU A 94 -1.75 -3.25 24.22
C LEU A 94 -0.35 -3.65 24.70
N PRO A 95 -0.18 -4.77 25.42
CA PRO A 95 1.09 -5.18 26.03
C PRO A 95 1.98 -5.96 25.03
N ILE A 96 1.92 -5.59 23.74
CA ILE A 96 2.73 -6.21 22.69
C ILE A 96 3.87 -5.27 22.28
N SER A 97 5.08 -5.78 22.19
CA SER A 97 6.24 -5.01 21.75
C SER A 97 6.22 -4.76 20.24
N VAL A 98 6.99 -3.76 19.80
CA VAL A 98 7.22 -3.48 18.38
C VAL A 98 7.75 -4.73 17.66
N ARG A 99 8.73 -5.43 18.26
CA ARG A 99 9.35 -6.64 17.70
C ARG A 99 8.34 -7.77 17.52
N GLU A 100 7.48 -7.99 18.51
CA GLU A 100 6.39 -8.98 18.40
C GLU A 100 5.34 -8.57 17.36
N THR A 101 5.00 -7.28 17.28
CA THR A 101 4.08 -6.76 16.26
C THR A 101 4.63 -6.99 14.85
N VAL A 102 5.92 -6.81 14.61
CA VAL A 102 6.55 -7.10 13.32
C VAL A 102 6.54 -8.60 13.04
N MET A 103 6.78 -9.46 14.07
CA MET A 103 6.68 -10.91 13.94
C MET A 103 5.29 -11.38 13.47
N VAL A 104 4.19 -10.68 13.82
CA VAL A 104 2.84 -10.99 13.32
C VAL A 104 2.80 -11.08 11.79
N GLY A 105 3.56 -10.22 11.09
CA GLY A 105 3.69 -10.28 9.64
C GLY A 105 4.22 -11.62 9.11
N ARG A 106 5.02 -12.35 9.91
CA ARG A 106 5.60 -13.64 9.52
C ARG A 106 4.65 -14.82 9.70
N TYR A 107 3.67 -14.72 10.62
CA TYR A 107 2.80 -15.85 10.94
C TYR A 107 2.02 -16.41 9.75
N GLY A 108 1.66 -15.57 8.79
CA GLY A 108 1.01 -16.04 7.57
C GLY A 108 1.83 -17.09 6.78
N ARG A 109 3.17 -17.01 6.84
CA ARG A 109 4.09 -17.96 6.17
C ARG A 109 4.47 -19.13 7.06
N LEU A 110 4.50 -18.94 8.39
CA LEU A 110 4.88 -20.00 9.33
C LEU A 110 3.89 -21.17 9.31
N GLY A 111 2.60 -20.88 9.12
CA GLY A 111 1.54 -21.87 9.21
C GLY A 111 1.02 -22.06 10.64
N LEU A 112 -0.12 -22.74 10.73
CA LEU A 112 -0.81 -22.98 12.00
C LEU A 112 0.04 -23.88 12.91
N LEU A 113 0.12 -23.55 14.20
CA LEU A 113 0.84 -24.29 15.24
C LEU A 113 2.37 -24.33 15.14
N HIS A 114 2.98 -23.60 14.20
CA HIS A 114 4.43 -23.47 14.13
C HIS A 114 4.91 -22.30 14.99
N ARG A 115 5.92 -22.55 15.83
CA ARG A 115 6.57 -21.50 16.62
C ARG A 115 7.65 -20.80 15.79
N PRO A 116 7.84 -19.48 15.95
CA PRO A 116 8.95 -18.78 15.35
C PRO A 116 10.29 -19.39 15.78
N THR A 117 11.19 -19.59 14.82
CA THR A 117 12.58 -20.00 15.08
C THR A 117 13.46 -18.77 15.23
N GLN A 118 14.72 -18.97 15.64
CA GLN A 118 15.73 -17.91 15.73
C GLN A 118 15.88 -17.16 14.38
N ALA A 119 15.90 -17.86 13.27
CA ALA A 119 15.99 -17.26 11.93
C ALA A 119 14.82 -16.31 11.62
N HIS A 120 13.61 -16.61 12.09
CA HIS A 120 12.46 -15.73 11.92
C HIS A 120 12.58 -14.43 12.74
N TRP A 121 13.18 -14.52 13.94
CA TRP A 121 13.48 -13.35 14.75
C TRP A 121 14.59 -12.49 14.14
N GLU A 122 15.57 -13.08 13.52
CA GLU A 122 16.61 -12.38 12.75
C GLU A 122 16.01 -11.65 11.53
N ASP A 123 15.01 -12.25 10.84
CA ASP A 123 14.25 -11.57 9.78
C ASP A 123 13.53 -10.33 10.32
N VAL A 124 12.94 -10.43 11.52
CA VAL A 124 12.29 -9.30 12.21
C VAL A 124 13.29 -8.22 12.55
N ASP A 125 14.44 -8.60 13.10
CA ASP A 125 15.49 -7.65 13.49
C ASP A 125 16.04 -6.91 12.27
N ARG A 126 16.25 -7.60 11.13
CA ARG A 126 16.61 -6.97 9.85
C ARG A 126 15.53 -6.00 9.34
N ALA A 127 14.25 -6.37 9.46
CA ALA A 127 13.15 -5.48 9.06
C ALA A 127 13.07 -4.24 9.96
N LEU A 128 13.32 -4.38 11.27
CA LEU A 128 13.40 -3.25 12.21
C LEU A 128 14.59 -2.35 11.93
N ASP A 129 15.74 -2.92 11.59
CA ASP A 129 16.93 -2.16 11.21
C ASP A 129 16.69 -1.33 9.95
N MET A 130 16.10 -1.95 8.91
CA MET A 130 15.74 -1.27 7.66
C MET A 130 14.85 -0.04 7.88
N VAL A 131 13.93 -0.09 8.83
CA VAL A 131 13.01 1.03 9.12
C VAL A 131 13.54 1.96 10.25
N GLY A 132 14.77 1.74 10.75
CA GLY A 132 15.39 2.55 11.81
C GLY A 132 14.71 2.40 13.17
N MET A 133 14.18 1.21 13.50
CA MET A 133 13.43 0.98 14.75
C MET A 133 14.08 -0.02 15.71
N THR A 134 15.34 -0.39 15.50
CA THR A 134 16.08 -1.34 16.36
C THR A 134 16.07 -0.93 17.81
N GLY A 135 16.32 0.37 18.11
CA GLY A 135 16.31 0.91 19.49
C GLY A 135 14.92 0.90 20.17
N LEU A 136 13.85 0.72 19.40
CA LEU A 136 12.47 0.70 19.89
C LEU A 136 11.86 -0.72 19.88
N ALA A 137 12.63 -1.74 19.57
CA ALA A 137 12.15 -3.11 19.38
C ALA A 137 11.35 -3.66 20.56
N GLN A 138 11.76 -3.34 21.80
CA GLN A 138 11.11 -3.81 23.03
C GLN A 138 10.02 -2.85 23.55
N ARG A 139 9.83 -1.68 22.90
CA ARG A 139 8.82 -0.70 23.33
C ARG A 139 7.41 -1.24 23.03
N PRO A 140 6.43 -1.03 23.93
CA PRO A 140 5.03 -1.35 23.63
C PRO A 140 4.54 -0.57 22.41
N ILE A 141 3.82 -1.25 21.50
CA ILE A 141 3.34 -0.66 20.23
C ILE A 141 2.43 0.56 20.46
N GLY A 142 1.64 0.53 21.52
CA GLY A 142 0.73 1.62 21.88
C GLY A 142 1.42 2.90 22.39
N HIS A 143 2.74 2.86 22.64
CA HIS A 143 3.53 4.01 23.11
C HIS A 143 4.35 4.67 21.98
N LEU A 144 4.10 4.33 20.74
CA LEU A 144 4.76 4.92 19.58
C LEU A 144 4.09 6.22 19.13
N SER A 145 4.88 7.15 18.60
CA SER A 145 4.35 8.25 17.79
C SER A 145 3.73 7.73 16.49
N GLY A 146 2.92 8.54 15.81
CA GLY A 146 2.31 8.16 14.53
C GLY A 146 3.34 7.73 13.48
N GLY A 147 4.45 8.47 13.34
CA GLY A 147 5.53 8.12 12.41
C GLY A 147 6.28 6.84 12.81
N GLU A 148 6.55 6.62 14.10
CA GLU A 148 7.15 5.38 14.60
C GLU A 148 6.23 4.18 14.36
N TYR A 149 4.93 4.36 14.61
CA TYR A 149 3.95 3.31 14.34
C TYR A 149 3.88 2.96 12.86
N GLN A 150 3.90 3.96 11.99
CA GLN A 150 3.90 3.74 10.55
C GLN A 150 5.14 2.98 10.09
N ARG A 151 6.33 3.30 10.63
CA ARG A 151 7.55 2.51 10.39
C ARG A 151 7.41 1.06 10.86
N ALA A 152 6.83 0.84 12.04
CA ALA A 152 6.54 -0.52 12.53
C ALA A 152 5.56 -1.29 11.61
N ALA A 153 4.52 -0.62 11.10
CA ALA A 153 3.58 -1.21 10.14
C ALA A 153 4.26 -1.58 8.80
N ILE A 154 5.17 -0.73 8.32
CA ILE A 154 6.00 -1.02 7.14
C ILE A 154 6.92 -2.22 7.41
N ALA A 155 7.62 -2.27 8.56
CA ALA A 155 8.46 -3.40 8.95
C ALA A 155 7.65 -4.71 9.01
N ARG A 156 6.43 -4.66 9.58
CA ARG A 156 5.51 -5.81 9.63
C ARG A 156 5.12 -6.31 8.24
N ALA A 157 4.95 -5.42 7.28
CA ALA A 157 4.68 -5.82 5.90
C ALA A 157 5.95 -6.32 5.20
N LEU A 158 7.10 -5.70 5.46
CA LEU A 158 8.40 -6.02 4.86
C LEU A 158 8.93 -7.40 5.30
N VAL A 159 8.73 -7.79 6.57
CA VAL A 159 9.19 -9.08 7.10
C VAL A 159 8.55 -10.28 6.38
N GLN A 160 7.42 -10.06 5.70
CA GLN A 160 6.81 -11.06 4.82
C GLN A 160 7.62 -11.30 3.54
N GLN A 161 8.62 -10.45 3.21
CA GLN A 161 9.34 -10.47 1.93
C GLN A 161 8.36 -10.44 0.75
N PRO A 162 7.52 -9.39 0.66
CA PRO A 162 6.44 -9.35 -0.32
C PRO A 162 6.96 -9.11 -1.73
N GLU A 163 6.26 -9.65 -2.73
CA GLU A 163 6.48 -9.35 -4.14
C GLU A 163 5.67 -8.13 -4.60
N ILE A 164 4.55 -7.90 -3.92
CA ILE A 164 3.69 -6.72 -4.12
C ILE A 164 3.55 -5.99 -2.80
N PHE A 165 3.73 -4.67 -2.83
CA PHE A 165 3.59 -3.80 -1.66
C PHE A 165 2.41 -2.85 -1.88
N LEU A 166 1.36 -3.00 -1.09
CA LEU A 166 0.17 -2.17 -1.12
C LEU A 166 0.20 -1.19 0.05
N LEU A 167 0.20 0.09 -0.25
CA LEU A 167 0.34 1.18 0.71
C LEU A 167 -0.91 2.06 0.64
N ASP A 168 -1.74 1.99 1.66
CA ASP A 168 -2.99 2.75 1.74
C ASP A 168 -2.82 3.96 2.64
N GLU A 169 -2.60 5.12 2.03
CA GLU A 169 -2.37 6.40 2.70
C GLU A 169 -1.26 6.34 3.79
N PRO A 170 -0.06 5.81 3.49
CA PRO A 170 0.95 5.51 4.51
C PRO A 170 1.56 6.74 5.18
N THR A 171 1.23 7.92 4.72
CA THR A 171 1.71 9.21 5.27
C THR A 171 0.58 10.06 5.87
N ALA A 172 -0.64 9.51 5.97
CA ALA A 172 -1.76 10.23 6.56
C ALA A 172 -1.58 10.41 8.08
N SER A 173 -2.03 11.54 8.59
CA SER A 173 -2.10 11.83 10.03
C SER A 173 -0.77 11.81 10.79
N ILE A 174 0.36 11.98 10.10
CA ILE A 174 1.69 12.15 10.69
C ILE A 174 2.28 13.51 10.32
N ASP A 175 3.23 14.00 11.12
CA ASP A 175 3.88 15.28 10.89
C ASP A 175 4.73 15.30 9.61
N LEU A 176 5.06 16.50 9.14
CA LEU A 176 5.76 16.69 7.86
C LEU A 176 7.13 16.02 7.82
N GLN A 177 7.88 16.02 8.94
CA GLN A 177 9.20 15.38 9.01
C GLN A 177 9.05 13.86 8.87
N ALA A 178 8.15 13.25 9.66
CA ALA A 178 7.86 11.82 9.57
C ALA A 178 7.36 11.41 8.19
N GLN A 179 6.56 12.26 7.50
CA GLN A 179 6.15 12.01 6.11
C GLN A 179 7.36 11.87 5.18
N GLN A 180 8.34 12.80 5.26
CA GLN A 180 9.54 12.76 4.42
C GLN A 180 10.39 11.51 4.70
N GLU A 181 10.55 11.15 5.98
CA GLU A 181 11.26 9.94 6.39
C GLU A 181 10.60 8.68 5.84
N ILE A 182 9.25 8.57 5.94
CA ILE A 182 8.49 7.43 5.37
C ILE A 182 8.63 7.37 3.84
N LEU A 183 8.52 8.50 3.13
CA LEU A 183 8.66 8.52 1.68
C LEU A 183 10.06 8.08 1.24
N SER A 184 11.10 8.54 1.94
CA SER A 184 12.50 8.15 1.69
C SER A 184 12.70 6.64 1.96
N LEU A 185 12.13 6.13 3.04
CA LEU A 185 12.16 4.71 3.39
C LEU A 185 11.47 3.85 2.31
N LEU A 186 10.28 4.25 1.84
CA LEU A 186 9.56 3.51 0.80
C LEU A 186 10.32 3.48 -0.53
N GLN A 187 11.02 4.59 -0.88
CA GLN A 187 11.89 4.63 -2.04
C GLN A 187 13.08 3.68 -1.90
N LEU A 188 13.69 3.63 -0.72
CA LEU A 188 14.79 2.71 -0.40
C LEU A 188 14.32 1.26 -0.54
N ILE A 189 13.20 0.90 0.10
CA ILE A 189 12.62 -0.45 0.03
C ILE A 189 12.33 -0.86 -1.42
N HIS A 190 11.73 0.02 -2.22
CA HIS A 190 11.43 -0.28 -3.62
C HIS A 190 12.71 -0.55 -4.44
N ARG A 191 13.78 0.23 -4.22
CA ARG A 191 15.06 0.05 -4.91
C ARG A 191 15.78 -1.24 -4.51
N GLU A 192 15.80 -1.54 -3.21
CA GLU A 192 16.51 -2.71 -2.67
C GLU A 192 15.81 -4.04 -2.99
N TYR A 193 14.47 -4.06 -2.92
CA TYR A 193 13.70 -5.30 -3.05
C TYR A 193 13.02 -5.44 -4.41
N HIS A 194 13.08 -4.43 -5.28
CA HIS A 194 12.41 -4.41 -6.59
C HIS A 194 10.93 -4.84 -6.52
N THR A 195 10.25 -4.46 -5.44
CA THR A 195 8.85 -4.79 -5.22
C THR A 195 7.94 -4.06 -6.19
N THR A 196 6.86 -4.71 -6.65
CA THR A 196 5.77 -4.00 -7.32
C THR A 196 5.00 -3.22 -6.27
N THR A 197 4.91 -1.91 -6.40
CA THR A 197 4.34 -1.05 -5.34
C THR A 197 3.12 -0.27 -5.85
N LEU A 198 2.01 -0.36 -5.12
CA LEU A 198 0.84 0.50 -5.31
C LEU A 198 0.73 1.42 -4.10
N PHE A 199 0.82 2.72 -4.35
CA PHE A 199 0.83 3.77 -3.34
C PHE A 199 -0.43 4.62 -3.47
N VAL A 200 -1.36 4.50 -2.53
CA VAL A 200 -2.57 5.31 -2.46
C VAL A 200 -2.31 6.56 -1.64
N THR A 201 -2.70 7.72 -2.15
CA THR A 201 -2.73 8.98 -1.41
C THR A 201 -3.82 9.91 -1.94
N HIS A 202 -4.30 10.81 -1.10
CA HIS A 202 -5.10 11.96 -1.51
C HIS A 202 -4.27 13.27 -1.46
N ASP A 203 -3.07 13.23 -0.86
CA ASP A 203 -2.16 14.38 -0.78
C ASP A 203 -1.05 14.29 -1.83
N LEU A 204 -1.11 15.15 -2.84
CA LEU A 204 -0.14 15.21 -3.94
C LEU A 204 1.29 15.48 -3.47
N ARG A 205 1.47 16.17 -2.33
CA ARG A 205 2.78 16.48 -1.74
C ARG A 205 3.53 15.24 -1.27
N THR A 206 2.79 14.15 -1.02
CA THR A 206 3.34 12.88 -0.52
C THR A 206 3.63 11.86 -1.62
N LEU A 207 3.48 12.23 -2.90
CA LEU A 207 3.85 11.35 -3.99
C LEU A 207 5.36 11.12 -4.03
N PRO A 208 5.83 9.85 -4.02
CA PRO A 208 7.25 9.55 -4.18
C PRO A 208 7.75 9.87 -5.59
N SER A 209 8.95 10.45 -5.71
CA SER A 209 9.55 10.82 -7.00
C SER A 209 9.86 9.61 -7.91
N ILE A 210 9.91 8.40 -7.36
CA ILE A 210 10.08 7.14 -8.11
C ILE A 210 8.80 6.62 -8.76
N CYS A 211 7.67 7.32 -8.57
CA CYS A 211 6.40 6.94 -9.18
C CYS A 211 6.50 7.00 -10.70
N GLN A 212 6.28 5.88 -11.38
CA GLN A 212 6.41 5.75 -12.84
C GLN A 212 5.08 6.01 -13.56
N ARG A 213 3.96 5.72 -12.90
CA ARG A 213 2.62 5.90 -13.44
C ARG A 213 1.65 6.35 -12.35
N LEU A 214 0.70 7.20 -12.72
CA LEU A 214 -0.41 7.61 -11.88
C LEU A 214 -1.73 7.07 -12.42
N ILE A 215 -2.58 6.64 -11.50
CA ILE A 215 -3.96 6.27 -11.73
C ILE A 215 -4.83 7.27 -10.99
N LEU A 216 -5.69 7.95 -11.71
CA LEU A 216 -6.65 8.89 -11.15
C LEU A 216 -8.00 8.18 -11.03
N MET A 217 -8.49 8.04 -9.79
CA MET A 217 -9.76 7.39 -9.50
C MET A 217 -10.84 8.41 -9.14
N LYS A 218 -12.03 8.23 -9.70
CA LYS A 218 -13.22 9.04 -9.40
C LYS A 218 -14.46 8.15 -9.46
N GLU A 219 -15.32 8.26 -8.46
CA GLU A 219 -16.63 7.58 -8.44
C GLU A 219 -16.55 6.07 -8.74
N GLY A 220 -15.58 5.38 -8.12
CA GLY A 220 -15.38 3.95 -8.28
C GLY A 220 -14.78 3.50 -9.62
N LYS A 221 -14.28 4.43 -10.44
CA LYS A 221 -13.69 4.16 -11.76
C LYS A 221 -12.26 4.64 -11.85
N ILE A 222 -11.47 4.03 -12.72
CA ILE A 222 -10.25 4.65 -13.22
C ILE A 222 -10.69 5.71 -14.23
N TRP A 223 -10.54 6.97 -13.85
CA TRP A 223 -10.95 8.09 -14.69
C TRP A 223 -9.90 8.42 -15.75
N GLN A 224 -8.61 8.47 -15.33
CA GLN A 224 -7.46 8.60 -16.23
C GLN A 224 -6.25 7.87 -15.65
N GLN A 225 -5.29 7.53 -16.49
CA GLN A 225 -3.99 7.01 -16.07
C GLN A 225 -2.90 7.41 -17.06
N GLY A 226 -1.67 7.57 -16.58
CA GLY A 226 -0.55 7.96 -17.42
C GLY A 226 0.70 8.31 -16.62
N SER A 227 1.69 8.92 -17.28
CA SER A 227 2.89 9.40 -16.61
C SER A 227 2.54 10.48 -15.56
N PRO A 228 3.31 10.60 -14.47
CA PRO A 228 3.09 11.64 -13.46
C PRO A 228 3.02 13.04 -14.10
N ARG A 229 3.91 13.34 -15.04
CA ARG A 229 3.92 14.62 -15.77
C ARG A 229 2.60 14.92 -16.51
N ALA A 230 1.96 13.92 -17.08
CA ALA A 230 0.69 14.09 -17.80
C ALA A 230 -0.49 14.23 -16.86
N MET A 231 -0.48 13.51 -15.71
CA MET A 231 -1.59 13.45 -14.76
C MET A 231 -1.57 14.58 -13.74
N LEU A 232 -0.39 15.13 -13.40
CA LEU A 232 -0.23 16.19 -12.40
C LEU A 232 -0.30 17.59 -13.04
N ARG A 233 -1.27 17.85 -13.91
CA ARG A 233 -1.56 19.17 -14.46
C ARG A 233 -2.77 19.78 -13.75
N GLU A 234 -2.76 21.09 -13.55
CA GLU A 234 -3.83 21.81 -12.82
C GLU A 234 -5.21 21.55 -13.42
N GLU A 235 -5.31 21.51 -14.76
CA GLU A 235 -6.57 21.26 -15.44
C GLU A 235 -7.08 19.85 -15.15
N VAL A 236 -6.21 18.83 -15.17
CA VAL A 236 -6.55 17.43 -14.91
C VAL A 236 -6.98 17.26 -13.47
N LEU A 237 -6.20 17.80 -12.52
CA LEU A 237 -6.50 17.70 -11.10
C LEU A 237 -7.76 18.48 -10.71
N SER A 238 -7.97 19.66 -11.29
CA SER A 238 -9.19 20.45 -11.06
C SER A 238 -10.45 19.73 -11.54
N GLN A 239 -10.38 19.02 -12.66
CA GLN A 239 -11.48 18.16 -13.13
C GLN A 239 -11.69 16.92 -12.23
N LEU A 240 -10.59 16.32 -11.74
CA LEU A 240 -10.67 15.18 -10.82
C LEU A 240 -11.38 15.56 -9.51
N TYR A 241 -10.96 16.67 -8.88
CA TYR A 241 -11.48 17.08 -7.59
C TYR A 241 -12.74 17.97 -7.67
N GLY A 242 -13.08 18.46 -8.86
CA GLY A 242 -14.22 19.35 -9.06
C GLY A 242 -14.03 20.76 -8.49
N ALA A 243 -12.79 21.16 -8.19
CA ALA A 243 -12.40 22.47 -7.64
C ALA A 243 -11.00 22.85 -8.15
N PRO A 244 -10.65 24.14 -8.22
CA PRO A 244 -9.31 24.58 -8.58
C PRO A 244 -8.25 23.96 -7.66
N VAL A 245 -7.24 23.34 -8.23
CA VAL A 245 -6.12 22.71 -7.51
C VAL A 245 -4.83 23.37 -7.96
N SER A 246 -4.08 23.93 -7.02
CA SER A 246 -2.71 24.39 -7.28
C SER A 246 -1.74 23.25 -7.08
N ILE A 247 -0.82 23.09 -8.00
CA ILE A 247 0.22 22.05 -7.94
C ILE A 247 1.31 22.49 -6.95
N PRO A 248 1.61 21.69 -5.91
CA PRO A 248 2.73 21.99 -5.03
C PRO A 248 4.07 21.98 -5.80
N ALA A 249 4.97 22.92 -5.49
CA ALA A 249 6.28 23.03 -6.15
C ALA A 249 7.10 21.73 -6.16
N LYS A 250 6.92 20.85 -5.15
CA LYS A 250 7.55 19.51 -5.10
C LYS A 250 7.10 18.59 -6.25
N VAL A 251 5.90 18.81 -6.77
CA VAL A 251 5.33 18.01 -7.87
C VAL A 251 5.95 18.41 -9.23
N GLU A 252 6.51 19.61 -9.32
CA GLU A 252 7.26 20.07 -10.51
C GLU A 252 8.51 19.21 -10.79
N MET A 253 8.99 18.43 -9.80
CA MET A 253 10.10 17.48 -10.00
C MET A 253 9.75 16.30 -10.93
N PHE A 254 8.48 16.11 -11.29
CA PHE A 254 8.05 15.17 -12.33
C PHE A 254 8.00 15.79 -13.74
N SER A 255 8.35 17.08 -13.87
CA SER A 255 8.36 17.83 -15.13
C SER A 255 9.64 17.64 -15.96
#